data_29a35bfa76b3f43374fc43e97ad75943
#
_entry.id   29a35bfa76b3f43374fc43e97ad75943
#
_cell.length_a   1.000
_cell.length_b   1.000
_cell.length_c   1.000
_cell.angle_alpha   90.00
_cell.angle_beta   90.00
_cell.angle_gamma   90.00
#
_symmetry.space_group_name_H-M   'P 1'
#
loop_
_entity.id
_entity.type
_entity.pdbx_description
1 polymer ?
#
loop_
_entity_poly.entity_id
_entity_poly.type
_entity_poly.pdbx_seq_one_letter_code
_entity_poly.pdbx_strand_id
1 'polypeptide(L)'
;KFNCCGLDVHKTWIFACIGITDSNNRTEYKQARFSSFTKGLNELCDWLAKYNCSDVCMESTGKYWIPVFNILEQRNIWVTLSHPKYTKPMKGNKTDRKDAKWICDLYMCGMVTPSFIPPADIRELRDLVRYRYKLTCMITGEKNRAQNCLTVSNLKLDDVFSDVFGKSSRSITEHILQHPGEKFDVAPFLRKNCKTPVEEIQAAVDGTISKEQAVKLRQCLDHIDELEKHISEVE
;
A
#
# COMPACT_ATOMS: atom_id res chain seq x y z
N LYS A 1 9.78 29.45 -16.59
CA LYS A 1 10.47 29.78 -15.34
C LYS A 1 11.92 30.14 -15.60
N PHE A 2 12.50 31.04 -14.82
CA PHE A 2 13.87 31.52 -15.03
C PHE A 2 14.94 30.74 -14.26
N ASN A 3 14.56 30.05 -13.17
CA ASN A 3 15.44 29.21 -12.38
C ASN A 3 14.64 28.05 -11.82
N CYS A 4 14.94 26.83 -12.27
CA CYS A 4 14.29 25.63 -11.76
C CYS A 4 15.13 24.39 -12.01
N CYS A 5 14.80 23.29 -11.34
CA CYS A 5 15.51 22.03 -11.42
C CYS A 5 14.61 20.89 -11.90
N GLY A 6 15.08 20.08 -12.82
CA GLY A 6 14.53 18.78 -13.17
C GLY A 6 15.28 17.66 -12.44
N LEU A 7 14.55 16.73 -11.82
CA LEU A 7 15.12 15.54 -11.18
C LEU A 7 14.66 14.28 -11.89
N ASP A 8 15.61 13.46 -12.25
CA ASP A 8 15.38 12.06 -12.62
C ASP A 8 15.73 11.17 -11.42
N VAL A 9 14.68 10.54 -10.85
CA VAL A 9 14.76 9.83 -9.56
C VAL A 9 14.80 8.33 -9.77
N HIS A 10 15.90 7.71 -9.35
CA HIS A 10 16.10 6.26 -9.34
C HIS A 10 16.15 5.69 -7.91
N LYS A 11 16.18 4.38 -7.82
CA LYS A 11 16.26 3.67 -6.53
C LYS A 11 17.51 4.05 -5.72
N THR A 12 18.66 4.22 -6.36
CA THR A 12 19.97 4.39 -5.69
C THR A 12 20.60 5.76 -5.89
N TRP A 13 20.11 6.55 -6.85
CA TRP A 13 20.61 7.89 -7.16
C TRP A 13 19.54 8.80 -7.71
N ILE A 14 19.83 10.09 -7.67
CA ILE A 14 19.06 11.16 -8.31
C ILE A 14 20.00 11.89 -9.26
N PHE A 15 19.57 12.08 -10.48
CA PHE A 15 20.21 13.00 -11.42
C PHE A 15 19.47 14.32 -11.41
N ALA A 16 20.18 15.43 -11.20
CA ALA A 16 19.62 16.77 -11.11
C ALA A 16 20.17 17.67 -12.22
N CYS A 17 19.29 18.48 -12.81
CA CYS A 17 19.64 19.50 -13.78
C CYS A 17 18.95 20.80 -13.44
N ILE A 18 19.71 21.82 -13.01
CA ILE A 18 19.20 23.19 -12.85
C ILE A 18 19.36 23.92 -14.19
N GLY A 19 18.30 24.57 -14.64
CA GLY A 19 18.31 25.53 -15.74
C GLY A 19 18.18 26.95 -15.20
N ILE A 20 19.13 27.81 -15.53
CA ILE A 20 19.16 29.23 -15.15
C ILE A 20 19.10 30.07 -16.43
N THR A 21 18.03 30.82 -16.61
CA THR A 21 17.84 31.68 -17.79
C THR A 21 18.13 33.13 -17.41
N ASP A 22 19.03 33.77 -18.15
CA ASP A 22 19.39 35.18 -17.99
C ASP A 22 18.37 36.11 -18.65
N SER A 23 18.58 37.41 -18.49
CA SER A 23 17.76 38.48 -19.10
C SER A 23 17.77 38.50 -20.64
N ASN A 24 18.74 37.80 -21.26
CA ASN A 24 18.87 37.69 -22.71
C ASN A 24 18.28 36.39 -23.24
N ASN A 25 17.47 35.66 -22.43
CA ASN A 25 16.89 34.36 -22.74
C ASN A 25 17.93 33.27 -23.05
N ARG A 26 19.14 33.38 -22.50
CA ARG A 26 20.14 32.31 -22.59
C ARG A 26 20.06 31.45 -21.33
N THR A 27 19.93 30.15 -21.53
CA THR A 27 19.83 29.17 -20.43
C THR A 27 21.17 28.48 -20.21
N GLU A 28 21.71 28.60 -18.99
CA GLU A 28 22.85 27.80 -18.51
C GLU A 28 22.35 26.62 -17.71
N TYR A 29 22.96 25.43 -17.89
CA TYR A 29 22.60 24.22 -17.18
C TYR A 29 23.72 23.81 -16.23
N LYS A 30 23.32 23.52 -14.98
CA LYS A 30 24.17 22.88 -13.98
C LYS A 30 23.64 21.49 -13.72
N GLN A 31 24.49 20.49 -13.74
CA GLN A 31 24.10 19.10 -13.57
C GLN A 31 24.92 18.43 -12.49
N ALA A 32 24.28 17.62 -11.65
CA ALA A 32 24.92 16.84 -10.62
C ALA A 32 24.16 15.52 -10.38
N ARG A 33 24.87 14.57 -9.78
CA ARG A 33 24.32 13.28 -9.37
C ARG A 33 24.46 13.13 -7.86
N PHE A 34 23.39 12.71 -7.21
CA PHE A 34 23.33 12.53 -5.76
C PHE A 34 22.93 11.09 -5.43
N SER A 35 23.35 10.60 -4.29
CA SER A 35 22.88 9.36 -3.72
C SER A 35 21.44 9.51 -3.22
N SER A 36 20.62 8.45 -3.29
CA SER A 36 19.29 8.42 -2.70
C SER A 36 19.29 8.23 -1.17
N PHE A 37 20.46 8.07 -0.53
CA PHE A 37 20.55 8.09 0.93
C PHE A 37 20.31 9.49 1.48
N THR A 38 19.86 9.58 2.74
CA THR A 38 19.52 10.86 3.40
C THR A 38 20.66 11.89 3.30
N LYS A 39 21.93 11.47 3.42
CA LYS A 39 23.08 12.34 3.21
C LYS A 39 23.08 12.95 1.82
N GLY A 40 22.92 12.14 0.77
CA GLY A 40 22.90 12.63 -0.60
C GLY A 40 21.70 13.51 -0.91
N LEU A 41 20.55 13.27 -0.27
CA LEU A 41 19.38 14.15 -0.41
C LEU A 41 19.58 15.50 0.27
N ASN A 42 20.29 15.55 1.40
CA ASN A 42 20.71 16.83 2.00
C ASN A 42 21.74 17.55 1.12
N GLU A 43 22.71 16.83 0.56
CA GLU A 43 23.67 17.40 -0.41
C GLU A 43 22.97 17.98 -1.65
N LEU A 44 21.89 17.34 -2.13
CA LEU A 44 21.02 17.89 -3.18
C LEU A 44 20.37 19.21 -2.74
N CYS A 45 19.83 19.28 -1.53
CA CYS A 45 19.23 20.53 -1.00
C CYS A 45 20.26 21.66 -0.91
N ASP A 46 21.46 21.36 -0.39
CA ASP A 46 22.55 22.34 -0.27
C ASP A 46 23.03 22.82 -1.65
N TRP A 47 23.07 21.90 -2.63
CA TRP A 47 23.41 22.23 -4.02
C TRP A 47 22.33 23.11 -4.68
N LEU A 48 21.04 22.84 -4.45
CA LEU A 48 19.95 23.70 -4.90
C LEU A 48 20.03 25.10 -4.29
N ALA A 49 20.29 25.18 -2.99
CA ALA A 49 20.47 26.45 -2.28
C ALA A 49 21.66 27.27 -2.82
N LYS A 50 22.78 26.62 -3.13
CA LYS A 50 23.96 27.26 -3.76
C LYS A 50 23.62 28.00 -5.06
N TYR A 51 22.65 27.51 -5.82
CA TYR A 51 22.21 28.13 -7.08
C TYR A 51 20.90 28.92 -6.92
N ASN A 52 20.46 29.20 -5.70
CA ASN A 52 19.19 29.87 -5.39
C ASN A 52 17.99 29.22 -6.13
N CYS A 53 18.01 27.90 -6.26
CA CYS A 53 16.94 27.14 -6.92
C CYS A 53 15.99 26.56 -5.87
N SER A 54 14.80 27.15 -5.76
CA SER A 54 13.75 26.71 -4.82
C SER A 54 12.56 26.05 -5.52
N ASP A 55 12.66 25.77 -6.82
CA ASP A 55 11.57 25.26 -7.65
C ASP A 55 12.03 24.02 -8.43
N VAL A 56 11.46 22.87 -8.09
CA VAL A 56 11.92 21.57 -8.56
C VAL A 56 10.76 20.82 -9.24
N CYS A 57 11.06 20.11 -10.32
CA CYS A 57 10.16 19.17 -10.98
C CYS A 57 10.75 17.76 -10.98
N MET A 58 9.93 16.75 -10.69
CA MET A 58 10.32 15.35 -10.81
C MET A 58 9.17 14.45 -11.26
N GLU A 59 9.50 13.27 -11.74
CA GLU A 59 8.50 12.26 -12.12
C GLU A 59 8.05 11.39 -10.94
N SER A 60 6.77 10.99 -10.94
CA SER A 60 6.18 10.07 -9.94
C SER A 60 6.47 8.60 -10.24
N THR A 61 7.73 8.26 -10.57
CA THR A 61 8.10 6.88 -10.89
C THR A 61 8.17 6.00 -9.64
N GLY A 62 7.29 5.01 -9.55
CA GLY A 62 7.20 4.08 -8.42
C GLY A 62 6.96 4.80 -7.08
N LYS A 63 7.73 4.44 -6.05
CA LYS A 63 7.71 5.08 -4.71
C LYS A 63 9.00 5.84 -4.40
N TYR A 64 9.98 5.85 -5.29
CA TYR A 64 11.31 6.42 -5.02
C TYR A 64 11.29 7.94 -4.90
N TRP A 65 10.32 8.61 -5.49
CA TRP A 65 10.12 10.04 -5.39
C TRP A 65 9.69 10.50 -3.99
N ILE A 66 9.03 9.64 -3.19
CA ILE A 66 8.43 10.02 -1.89
C ILE A 66 9.48 10.54 -0.89
N PRO A 67 10.59 9.84 -0.60
CA PRO A 67 11.61 10.35 0.32
C PRO A 67 12.29 11.61 -0.19
N VAL A 68 12.48 11.75 -1.51
CA VAL A 68 13.02 12.96 -2.12
C VAL A 68 12.07 14.14 -1.90
N PHE A 69 10.79 13.94 -2.21
CA PHE A 69 9.73 14.94 -2.01
C PHE A 69 9.67 15.42 -0.56
N ASN A 70 9.64 14.48 0.40
CA ASN A 70 9.52 14.81 1.81
C ASN A 70 10.70 15.67 2.32
N ILE A 71 11.93 15.36 1.90
CA ILE A 71 13.12 16.12 2.30
C ILE A 71 13.13 17.51 1.66
N LEU A 72 12.77 17.62 0.38
CA LEU A 72 12.66 18.91 -0.30
C LEU A 72 11.55 19.79 0.32
N GLU A 73 10.39 19.20 0.62
CA GLU A 73 9.28 19.90 1.28
C GLU A 73 9.68 20.41 2.67
N GLN A 74 10.39 19.61 3.49
CA GLN A 74 10.93 20.03 4.80
C GLN A 74 11.92 21.19 4.71
N ARG A 75 12.60 21.35 3.59
CA ARG A 75 13.55 22.46 3.30
C ARG A 75 12.85 23.64 2.61
N ASN A 76 11.51 23.68 2.55
CA ASN A 76 10.71 24.72 1.88
C ASN A 76 11.05 24.88 0.40
N ILE A 77 11.47 23.79 -0.28
CA ILE A 77 11.68 23.77 -1.71
C ILE A 77 10.35 23.38 -2.37
N TRP A 78 9.89 24.17 -3.32
CA TRP A 78 8.66 23.90 -4.05
C TRP A 78 8.85 22.73 -5.02
N VAL A 79 8.02 21.70 -4.89
CA VAL A 79 8.14 20.49 -5.71
C VAL A 79 6.89 20.29 -6.56
N THR A 80 7.09 20.28 -7.87
CA THR A 80 6.07 19.86 -8.85
C THR A 80 6.32 18.40 -9.21
N LEU A 81 5.40 17.53 -8.81
CA LEU A 81 5.40 16.14 -9.22
C LEU A 81 4.60 15.99 -10.51
N SER A 82 5.15 15.28 -11.49
CA SER A 82 4.47 14.98 -12.76
C SER A 82 4.32 13.49 -12.98
N HIS A 83 3.26 13.10 -13.65
CA HIS A 83 3.09 11.72 -14.08
C HIS A 83 4.00 11.43 -15.29
N PRO A 84 4.71 10.28 -15.35
CA PRO A 84 5.65 9.93 -16.44
C PRO A 84 5.07 10.01 -17.86
N LYS A 85 3.75 9.89 -17.99
CA LYS A 85 3.06 10.05 -19.27
C LYS A 85 3.27 11.44 -19.91
N TYR A 86 3.42 12.48 -19.08
CA TYR A 86 3.53 13.86 -19.53
C TYR A 86 4.98 14.36 -19.67
N THR A 87 5.94 13.57 -19.16
CA THR A 87 7.36 13.92 -19.17
C THR A 87 8.16 12.98 -20.08
N LYS A 88 7.50 12.01 -20.73
CA LYS A 88 8.17 11.00 -21.58
C LYS A 88 8.91 11.66 -22.73
N PRO A 89 10.25 11.48 -22.85
CA PRO A 89 11.02 12.04 -23.95
C PRO A 89 10.65 11.41 -25.28
N MET A 90 10.79 12.17 -26.38
CA MET A 90 10.73 11.62 -27.72
C MET A 90 11.87 10.62 -27.94
N LYS A 91 11.68 9.65 -28.86
CA LYS A 91 12.63 8.57 -29.14
C LYS A 91 14.05 9.11 -29.38
N GLY A 92 15.03 8.58 -28.68
CA GLY A 92 16.45 8.93 -28.79
C GLY A 92 17.32 8.13 -27.80
N ASN A 93 18.65 8.31 -27.85
CA ASN A 93 19.56 7.71 -26.87
C ASN A 93 19.29 8.24 -25.47
N LYS A 94 18.62 7.43 -24.66
CA LYS A 94 18.19 7.74 -23.30
C LYS A 94 19.39 7.64 -22.35
N THR A 95 19.63 8.69 -21.53
CA THR A 95 20.56 8.67 -20.40
C THR A 95 19.94 9.51 -19.29
N ASP A 96 20.15 9.14 -18.02
CA ASP A 96 19.64 9.84 -16.84
C ASP A 96 19.96 11.34 -16.86
N ARG A 97 21.14 11.67 -17.38
CA ARG A 97 21.58 13.07 -17.55
C ARG A 97 20.72 13.86 -18.53
N LYS A 98 20.32 13.22 -19.64
CA LYS A 98 19.41 13.82 -20.63
C LYS A 98 17.98 13.87 -20.09
N ASP A 99 17.57 12.86 -19.33
CA ASP A 99 16.23 12.79 -18.77
C ASP A 99 16.00 13.88 -17.72
N ALA A 100 16.94 14.12 -16.79
CA ALA A 100 16.87 15.22 -15.84
C ALA A 100 16.84 16.59 -16.55
N LYS A 101 17.67 16.77 -17.59
CA LYS A 101 17.64 18.00 -18.40
C LYS A 101 16.31 18.17 -19.12
N TRP A 102 15.77 17.12 -19.71
CA TRP A 102 14.48 17.13 -20.38
C TRP A 102 13.34 17.52 -19.47
N ILE A 103 13.29 16.97 -18.23
CA ILE A 103 12.32 17.35 -17.21
C ILE A 103 12.46 18.86 -16.88
N CYS A 104 13.69 19.34 -16.74
CA CYS A 104 13.98 20.76 -16.50
C CYS A 104 13.44 21.63 -17.65
N ASP A 105 13.75 21.28 -18.90
CA ASP A 105 13.33 22.03 -20.09
C ASP A 105 11.80 22.11 -20.20
N LEU A 106 11.10 20.99 -20.03
CA LEU A 106 9.63 20.95 -20.03
C LEU A 106 9.05 21.83 -18.90
N TYR A 107 9.66 21.79 -17.73
CA TYR A 107 9.21 22.57 -16.58
C TYR A 107 9.45 24.07 -16.79
N MET A 108 10.58 24.46 -17.32
CA MET A 108 10.87 25.85 -17.70
C MET A 108 9.85 26.40 -18.70
N CYS A 109 9.48 25.60 -19.69
CA CYS A 109 8.50 25.96 -20.73
C CYS A 109 7.05 25.94 -20.24
N GLY A 110 6.77 25.52 -18.99
CA GLY A 110 5.40 25.40 -18.49
C GLY A 110 4.61 24.23 -19.10
N MET A 111 5.28 23.24 -19.69
CA MET A 111 4.66 22.11 -20.38
C MET A 111 4.39 20.90 -19.46
N VAL A 112 4.69 21.04 -18.18
CA VAL A 112 4.48 19.96 -17.19
C VAL A 112 3.08 20.10 -16.58
N THR A 113 2.31 19.02 -16.62
CA THR A 113 1.05 18.94 -15.90
C THR A 113 1.31 18.45 -14.46
N PRO A 114 1.04 19.27 -13.42
CA PRO A 114 1.28 18.89 -12.05
C PRO A 114 0.30 17.81 -11.56
N SER A 115 0.80 16.86 -10.81
CA SER A 115 -0.01 15.92 -10.05
C SER A 115 -0.42 16.56 -8.72
N PHE A 116 -1.66 16.34 -8.30
CA PHE A 116 -2.10 16.80 -6.98
C PHE A 116 -1.46 15.94 -5.88
N ILE A 117 -0.76 16.59 -4.96
CA ILE A 117 -0.19 15.98 -3.77
C ILE A 117 -0.87 16.58 -2.55
N PRO A 118 -1.56 15.78 -1.72
CA PRO A 118 -2.16 16.26 -0.48
C PRO A 118 -1.08 16.73 0.52
N PRO A 119 -1.47 17.56 1.52
CA PRO A 119 -0.62 17.87 2.67
C PRO A 119 -0.10 16.61 3.39
N ALA A 120 0.99 16.74 4.16
CA ALA A 120 1.69 15.60 4.76
C ALA A 120 0.79 14.73 5.65
N ASP A 121 0.00 15.35 6.52
CA ASP A 121 -0.97 14.70 7.41
C ASP A 121 -2.00 13.85 6.63
N ILE A 122 -2.50 14.37 5.53
CA ILE A 122 -3.44 13.66 4.65
C ILE A 122 -2.73 12.51 3.90
N ARG A 123 -1.45 12.66 3.54
CA ARG A 123 -0.68 11.57 2.92
C ARG A 123 -0.48 10.41 3.90
N GLU A 124 -0.13 10.71 5.16
CA GLU A 124 0.04 9.73 6.23
C GLU A 124 -1.27 8.99 6.52
N LEU A 125 -2.36 9.73 6.71
CA LEU A 125 -3.69 9.16 6.92
C LEU A 125 -4.11 8.24 5.75
N ARG A 126 -3.89 8.66 4.51
CA ARG A 126 -4.21 7.85 3.31
C ARG A 126 -3.41 6.56 3.26
N ASP A 127 -2.16 6.56 3.71
CA ASP A 127 -1.33 5.36 3.72
C ASP A 127 -1.85 4.36 4.76
N LEU A 128 -2.16 4.81 5.98
CA LEU A 128 -2.76 3.99 7.03
C LEU A 128 -4.12 3.41 6.64
N VAL A 129 -5.02 4.23 6.07
CA VAL A 129 -6.35 3.76 5.62
C VAL A 129 -6.22 2.72 4.50
N ARG A 130 -5.29 2.89 3.58
CA ARG A 130 -5.01 1.91 2.52
C ARG A 130 -4.41 0.62 3.08
N TYR A 131 -3.57 0.72 4.09
CA TYR A 131 -3.01 -0.45 4.77
C TYR A 131 -4.11 -1.22 5.50
N ARG A 132 -4.96 -0.53 6.30
CA ARG A 132 -6.13 -1.12 6.95
C ARG A 132 -7.04 -1.85 5.95
N TYR A 133 -7.33 -1.23 4.81
CA TYR A 133 -8.11 -1.87 3.75
C TYR A 133 -7.47 -3.17 3.25
N LYS A 134 -6.15 -3.21 3.08
CA LYS A 134 -5.44 -4.44 2.68
C LYS A 134 -5.54 -5.54 3.74
N LEU A 135 -5.43 -5.20 5.02
CA LEU A 135 -5.64 -6.16 6.12
C LEU A 135 -7.07 -6.74 6.07
N THR A 136 -8.08 -5.91 5.84
CA THR A 136 -9.47 -6.36 5.66
C THR A 136 -9.62 -7.31 4.45
N CYS A 137 -8.96 -7.03 3.34
CA CYS A 137 -8.94 -7.94 2.18
C CYS A 137 -8.26 -9.28 2.50
N MET A 138 -7.20 -9.28 3.31
CA MET A 138 -6.53 -10.51 3.77
C MET A 138 -7.46 -11.35 4.64
N ILE A 139 -8.16 -10.74 5.60
CA ILE A 139 -9.18 -11.41 6.43
C ILE A 139 -10.25 -12.07 5.54
N THR A 140 -10.76 -11.36 4.56
CA THR A 140 -11.74 -11.92 3.61
C THR A 140 -11.18 -13.14 2.88
N GLY A 141 -9.92 -13.08 2.46
CA GLY A 141 -9.24 -14.22 1.84
C GLY A 141 -9.13 -15.42 2.77
N GLU A 142 -8.78 -15.21 4.05
CA GLU A 142 -8.70 -16.29 5.04
C GLU A 142 -10.09 -16.86 5.40
N LYS A 143 -11.11 -16.00 5.53
CA LYS A 143 -12.50 -16.45 5.72
C LYS A 143 -12.96 -17.36 4.58
N ASN A 144 -12.65 -17.02 3.34
CA ASN A 144 -12.99 -17.86 2.19
C ASN A 144 -12.25 -19.21 2.22
N ARG A 145 -10.97 -19.24 2.64
CA ARG A 145 -10.21 -20.49 2.79
C ARG A 145 -10.77 -21.36 3.91
N ALA A 146 -11.10 -20.76 5.04
CA ALA A 146 -11.73 -21.46 6.16
C ALA A 146 -13.08 -22.05 5.77
N GLN A 147 -13.92 -21.28 5.06
CA GLN A 147 -15.20 -21.77 4.53
C GLN A 147 -15.01 -22.95 3.59
N ASN A 148 -14.02 -22.90 2.70
CA ASN A 148 -13.70 -24.03 1.82
C ASN A 148 -13.32 -25.30 2.61
N CYS A 149 -12.58 -25.17 3.71
CA CYS A 149 -12.26 -26.32 4.58
C CYS A 149 -13.52 -26.94 5.20
N LEU A 150 -14.46 -26.10 5.66
CA LEU A 150 -15.75 -26.55 6.18
C LEU A 150 -16.58 -27.24 5.09
N THR A 151 -16.70 -26.65 3.92
CA THR A 151 -17.47 -27.17 2.79
C THR A 151 -16.94 -28.55 2.33
N VAL A 152 -15.61 -28.70 2.18
CA VAL A 152 -14.98 -29.98 1.79
C VAL A 152 -15.18 -31.04 2.87
N SER A 153 -15.32 -30.64 4.13
CA SER A 153 -15.58 -31.52 5.26
C SER A 153 -17.08 -31.86 5.45
N ASN A 154 -17.95 -31.36 4.56
CA ASN A 154 -19.42 -31.43 4.67
C ASN A 154 -19.95 -30.85 5.98
N LEU A 155 -19.29 -29.80 6.49
CA LEU A 155 -19.73 -29.01 7.64
C LEU A 155 -20.48 -27.78 7.11
N LYS A 156 -21.82 -27.79 7.18
CA LYS A 156 -22.73 -26.85 6.55
C LYS A 156 -23.06 -25.62 7.42
N LEU A 157 -22.06 -25.05 8.06
CA LEU A 157 -22.27 -23.93 9.01
C LEU A 157 -22.80 -22.66 8.31
N ASP A 158 -22.51 -22.49 7.03
CA ASP A 158 -22.98 -21.37 6.20
C ASP A 158 -24.48 -21.50 5.81
N ASP A 159 -25.06 -22.70 5.87
CA ASP A 159 -26.50 -22.90 5.65
C ASP A 159 -27.33 -22.50 6.89
N VAL A 160 -26.74 -22.57 8.09
CA VAL A 160 -27.45 -22.42 9.37
C VAL A 160 -27.07 -21.15 10.14
N PHE A 161 -25.96 -20.53 9.82
CA PHE A 161 -25.50 -19.26 10.44
C PHE A 161 -25.31 -18.19 9.38
N SER A 162 -25.86 -17.02 9.60
CA SER A 162 -25.64 -15.84 8.74
C SER A 162 -24.17 -15.33 8.78
N ASP A 163 -23.46 -15.62 9.88
CA ASP A 163 -22.02 -15.35 10.04
C ASP A 163 -21.35 -16.61 10.56
N VAL A 164 -20.65 -17.30 9.68
CA VAL A 164 -19.87 -18.52 9.98
C VAL A 164 -18.73 -18.27 10.97
N PHE A 165 -18.26 -17.03 11.06
CA PHE A 165 -17.18 -16.62 11.97
C PHE A 165 -17.74 -15.95 13.25
N GLY A 166 -19.07 -15.91 13.39
CA GLY A 166 -19.74 -15.43 14.59
C GLY A 166 -19.54 -16.36 15.79
N LYS A 167 -19.81 -15.85 16.99
CA LYS A 167 -19.43 -16.51 18.24
C LYS A 167 -19.92 -17.95 18.42
N SER A 168 -21.16 -18.27 18.04
CA SER A 168 -21.71 -19.65 18.15
C SER A 168 -21.04 -20.59 17.15
N SER A 169 -21.00 -20.21 15.88
CA SER A 169 -20.35 -20.99 14.83
C SER A 169 -18.85 -21.17 15.09
N ARG A 170 -18.17 -20.12 15.56
CA ARG A 170 -16.75 -20.19 15.94
C ARG A 170 -16.52 -21.18 17.08
N SER A 171 -17.35 -21.16 18.14
CA SER A 171 -17.24 -22.10 19.24
C SER A 171 -17.47 -23.54 18.82
N ILE A 172 -18.43 -23.77 17.91
CA ILE A 172 -18.67 -25.11 17.31
C ILE A 172 -17.44 -25.55 16.49
N THR A 173 -16.90 -24.66 15.63
CA THR A 173 -15.72 -24.95 14.82
C THR A 173 -14.50 -25.27 15.69
N GLU A 174 -14.27 -24.53 16.75
CA GLU A 174 -13.20 -24.79 17.72
C GLU A 174 -13.36 -26.16 18.41
N HIS A 175 -14.60 -26.52 18.78
CA HIS A 175 -14.87 -27.85 19.35
C HIS A 175 -14.56 -28.97 18.37
N ILE A 176 -15.02 -28.84 17.11
CA ILE A 176 -14.70 -29.82 16.04
C ILE A 176 -13.21 -29.98 15.83
N LEU A 177 -12.44 -28.89 15.89
CA LEU A 177 -10.98 -28.91 15.73
C LEU A 177 -10.25 -29.54 16.92
N GLN A 178 -10.83 -29.44 18.14
CA GLN A 178 -10.26 -30.05 19.35
C GLN A 178 -10.62 -31.56 19.45
N HIS A 179 -11.80 -31.94 18.92
CA HIS A 179 -12.37 -33.29 19.03
C HIS A 179 -12.75 -33.86 17.65
N PRO A 180 -11.79 -34.04 16.72
CA PRO A 180 -12.08 -34.46 15.35
C PRO A 180 -12.78 -35.82 15.30
N GLY A 181 -13.96 -35.87 14.67
CA GLY A 181 -14.74 -37.09 14.50
C GLY A 181 -15.59 -37.52 15.70
N GLU A 182 -15.57 -36.79 16.81
CA GLU A 182 -16.47 -37.01 17.93
C GLU A 182 -17.86 -36.42 17.66
N LYS A 183 -18.90 -37.16 18.00
CA LYS A 183 -20.28 -36.63 18.01
C LYS A 183 -20.54 -35.87 19.30
N PHE A 184 -21.11 -34.69 19.20
CA PHE A 184 -21.39 -33.83 20.33
C PHE A 184 -22.74 -33.13 20.17
N ASP A 185 -23.31 -32.65 21.27
CA ASP A 185 -24.49 -31.78 21.29
C ASP A 185 -24.10 -30.34 21.00
N VAL A 186 -24.74 -29.69 20.01
CA VAL A 186 -24.44 -28.30 19.65
C VAL A 186 -25.11 -27.29 20.59
N ALA A 187 -26.15 -27.67 21.34
CA ALA A 187 -26.94 -26.75 22.15
C ALA A 187 -26.13 -25.92 23.14
N PRO A 188 -25.06 -26.44 23.82
CA PRO A 188 -24.25 -25.65 24.74
C PRO A 188 -23.45 -24.51 24.07
N PHE A 189 -23.20 -24.58 22.77
CA PHE A 189 -22.43 -23.59 22.01
C PHE A 189 -23.29 -22.45 21.45
N LEU A 190 -24.63 -22.62 21.52
CA LEU A 190 -25.56 -21.67 20.94
C LEU A 190 -25.87 -20.52 21.90
N ARG A 191 -25.92 -19.30 21.35
CA ARG A 191 -26.39 -18.13 22.10
C ARG A 191 -27.91 -18.06 22.12
N LYS A 192 -28.46 -17.41 23.14
CA LYS A 192 -29.92 -17.23 23.31
C LYS A 192 -30.64 -16.57 22.16
N ASN A 193 -29.92 -15.83 21.30
CA ASN A 193 -30.46 -15.15 20.12
C ASN A 193 -30.28 -15.94 18.82
N CYS A 194 -29.84 -17.19 18.88
CA CYS A 194 -29.79 -18.06 17.70
C CYS A 194 -31.21 -18.33 17.23
N LYS A 195 -31.51 -18.05 15.95
CA LYS A 195 -32.86 -18.21 15.38
C LYS A 195 -33.05 -19.55 14.70
N THR A 196 -31.97 -20.18 14.29
CA THR A 196 -31.99 -21.49 13.60
C THR A 196 -32.29 -22.60 14.63
N PRO A 197 -33.19 -23.53 14.32
CA PRO A 197 -33.49 -24.69 15.18
C PRO A 197 -32.23 -25.51 15.49
N VAL A 198 -32.18 -26.02 16.71
CA VAL A 198 -31.01 -26.82 17.20
C VAL A 198 -30.79 -28.06 16.33
N GLU A 199 -31.87 -28.68 15.90
CA GLU A 199 -31.87 -29.89 15.08
C GLU A 199 -31.23 -29.66 13.71
N GLU A 200 -31.47 -28.48 13.08
CA GLU A 200 -30.86 -28.09 11.82
C GLU A 200 -29.36 -27.85 11.98
N ILE A 201 -28.95 -27.17 13.07
CA ILE A 201 -27.54 -26.94 13.38
C ILE A 201 -26.85 -28.26 13.67
N GLN A 202 -27.51 -29.17 14.39
CA GLN A 202 -26.97 -30.51 14.69
C GLN A 202 -26.75 -31.31 13.39
N ALA A 203 -27.65 -31.21 12.42
CA ALA A 203 -27.49 -31.87 11.13
C ALA A 203 -26.36 -31.22 10.30
N ALA A 204 -26.17 -29.90 10.40
CA ALA A 204 -25.14 -29.18 9.69
C ALA A 204 -23.69 -29.53 10.12
N VAL A 205 -23.52 -30.06 11.32
CA VAL A 205 -22.22 -30.49 11.86
C VAL A 205 -21.95 -32.01 11.76
N ASP A 206 -22.82 -32.78 11.10
CA ASP A 206 -22.66 -34.25 10.90
C ASP A 206 -21.67 -34.56 9.76
N GLY A 207 -20.70 -33.71 9.52
CA GLY A 207 -19.59 -33.88 8.60
C GLY A 207 -18.34 -34.45 9.29
N THR A 208 -17.32 -34.75 8.50
CA THR A 208 -16.04 -35.28 9.03
C THR A 208 -14.88 -34.44 8.47
N ILE A 209 -14.13 -33.82 9.37
CA ILE A 209 -12.94 -33.08 8.99
C ILE A 209 -11.70 -34.00 8.97
N SER A 210 -10.97 -34.00 7.84
CA SER A 210 -9.71 -34.69 7.75
C SER A 210 -8.57 -33.94 8.45
N LYS A 211 -7.47 -34.61 8.76
CA LYS A 211 -6.33 -34.00 9.47
C LYS A 211 -5.75 -32.79 8.73
N GLU A 212 -5.60 -32.88 7.40
CA GLU A 212 -5.08 -31.78 6.60
C GLU A 212 -6.04 -30.59 6.53
N GLN A 213 -7.36 -30.82 6.47
CA GLN A 213 -8.36 -29.74 6.50
C GLN A 213 -8.44 -29.10 7.89
N ALA A 214 -8.31 -29.87 8.96
CA ALA A 214 -8.27 -29.35 10.32
C ALA A 214 -7.05 -28.43 10.56
N VAL A 215 -5.86 -28.83 10.09
CA VAL A 215 -4.66 -27.98 10.16
C VAL A 215 -4.85 -26.70 9.37
N LYS A 216 -5.36 -26.78 8.14
CA LYS A 216 -5.61 -25.59 7.30
C LYS A 216 -6.63 -24.66 7.94
N LEU A 217 -7.75 -25.20 8.44
CA LEU A 217 -8.79 -24.43 9.09
C LEU A 217 -8.25 -23.72 10.34
N ARG A 218 -7.48 -24.41 11.19
CA ARG A 218 -6.82 -23.80 12.36
C ARG A 218 -5.96 -22.62 11.96
N GLN A 219 -5.06 -22.78 10.97
CA GLN A 219 -4.20 -21.71 10.50
C GLN A 219 -4.98 -20.52 9.95
N CYS A 220 -6.08 -20.75 9.22
CA CYS A 220 -6.93 -19.67 8.74
C CYS A 220 -7.58 -18.91 9.90
N LEU A 221 -8.06 -19.61 10.94
CA LEU A 221 -8.71 -18.98 12.08
C LEU A 221 -7.71 -18.16 12.92
N ASP A 222 -6.52 -18.72 13.19
CA ASP A 222 -5.46 -18.03 13.94
C ASP A 222 -5.00 -16.78 13.18
N HIS A 223 -4.88 -16.87 11.85
CA HIS A 223 -4.48 -15.73 11.02
C HIS A 223 -5.57 -14.64 10.95
N ILE A 224 -6.86 -15.01 10.96
CA ILE A 224 -7.96 -14.05 11.06
C ILE A 224 -7.85 -13.27 12.38
N ASP A 225 -7.66 -13.95 13.50
CA ASP A 225 -7.57 -13.34 14.83
C ASP A 225 -6.37 -12.38 14.92
N GLU A 226 -5.21 -12.76 14.34
CA GLU A 226 -4.02 -11.91 14.27
C GLU A 226 -4.24 -10.67 13.40
N LEU A 227 -4.86 -10.83 12.23
CA LEU A 227 -5.17 -9.71 11.33
C LEU A 227 -6.19 -8.74 11.93
N GLU A 228 -7.20 -9.24 12.67
CA GLU A 228 -8.16 -8.40 13.40
C GLU A 228 -7.46 -7.57 14.49
N LYS A 229 -6.49 -8.17 15.20
CA LYS A 229 -5.64 -7.44 16.16
C LYS A 229 -4.83 -6.35 15.47
N HIS A 230 -4.20 -6.64 14.33
CA HIS A 230 -3.44 -5.65 13.57
C HIS A 230 -4.33 -4.49 13.07
N ILE A 231 -5.58 -4.76 12.69
CA ILE A 231 -6.53 -3.68 12.34
C ILE A 231 -6.78 -2.77 13.53
N SER A 232 -7.02 -3.35 14.72
CA SER A 232 -7.24 -2.55 15.94
C SER A 232 -6.01 -1.71 16.34
N GLU A 233 -4.79 -2.15 16.02
CA GLU A 233 -3.56 -1.39 16.27
C GLU A 233 -3.37 -0.21 15.29
N VAL A 234 -4.02 -0.27 14.12
CA VAL A 234 -3.96 0.79 13.08
C VAL A 234 -5.08 1.83 13.26
N GLU A 235 -6.16 1.51 13.97
CA GLU A 235 -7.28 2.40 14.27
C GLU A 235 -6.99 3.34 15.44
#